data_402016aed002e5e4a51d5a931b8e5349
#
_entry.id   402016aed002e5e4a51d5a931b8e5349
#
_cell.length_a   1.000
_cell.length_b   1.000
_cell.length_c   1.000
_cell.angle_alpha   90.00
_cell.angle_beta   90.00
_cell.angle_gamma   90.00
#
_symmetry.space_group_name_H-M   'P 1'
#
loop_
_entity.id
_entity.type
_entity.pdbx_description
1 polymer ?
#
loop_
_entity_poly.entity_id
_entity_poly.type
_entity_poly.pdbx_seq_one_letter_code
_entity_poly.pdbx_strand_id
1 'polypeptide(L)' 'MSAEVRLLVYFIVSAAVSLIAAPFAVRALR' A
#
# COMPACT_ATOMS: atom_id res chain seq x y z
N MET A 1 15.96 -14.76 2.81
CA MET A 1 15.27 -13.97 1.78
C MET A 1 16.23 -12.96 1.19
N SER A 2 16.27 -12.85 -0.12
CA SER A 2 17.11 -11.85 -0.79
C SER A 2 16.47 -10.46 -0.64
N ALA A 3 17.30 -9.43 -0.75
CA ALA A 3 16.84 -8.05 -0.66
C ALA A 3 15.80 -7.72 -1.73
N GLU A 4 15.93 -8.33 -2.91
CA GLU A 4 14.98 -8.11 -3.99
C GLU A 4 13.58 -8.58 -3.61
N VAL A 5 13.46 -9.78 -3.04
CA VAL A 5 12.17 -10.32 -2.60
C VAL A 5 11.57 -9.42 -1.52
N ARG A 6 12.39 -8.95 -0.61
CA ARG A 6 11.94 -8.06 0.46
C ARG A 6 11.38 -6.75 -0.09
N LEU A 7 12.07 -6.17 -1.07
CA LEU A 7 11.61 -4.94 -1.71
C LEU A 7 10.27 -5.14 -2.42
N LEU A 8 10.10 -6.28 -3.09
CA LEU A 8 8.84 -6.60 -3.75
C LEU A 8 7.70 -6.71 -2.76
N VAL A 9 7.92 -7.36 -1.64
CA VAL A 9 6.90 -7.51 -0.59
C VAL A 9 6.47 -6.15 -0.07
N TYR A 10 7.42 -5.28 0.23
CA TYR A 10 7.10 -3.93 0.69
C TYR A 10 6.35 -3.13 -0.36
N PHE A 11 6.72 -3.28 -1.62
CA PHE A 11 6.05 -2.59 -2.71
C PHE A 11 4.57 -3.01 -2.79
N ILE A 12 4.30 -4.30 -2.74
CA ILE A 12 2.95 -4.84 -2.82
C ILE A 12 2.11 -4.37 -1.62
N VAL A 13 2.68 -4.46 -0.42
CA VAL A 13 1.98 -4.02 0.80
C VAL A 13 1.66 -2.54 0.73
N SER A 14 2.62 -1.73 0.30
CA SER A 14 2.43 -0.28 0.18
C SER A 14 1.33 0.05 -0.84
N ALA A 15 1.33 -0.63 -1.99
CA ALA A 15 0.31 -0.45 -3.01
C ALA A 15 -1.08 -0.82 -2.50
N ALA A 16 -1.18 -1.92 -1.76
CA ALA A 16 -2.44 -2.36 -1.18
C ALA A 16 -2.98 -1.35 -0.16
N VAL A 17 -2.10 -0.85 0.69
CA VAL A 17 -2.47 0.18 1.67
C VAL A 17 -2.94 1.45 0.99
N SER A 18 -2.25 1.88 -0.06
CA SER A 18 -2.65 3.07 -0.82
C SER A 18 -4.03 2.89 -1.47
N LEU A 19 -4.30 1.72 -2.02
CA LEU A 19 -5.59 1.42 -2.63
C LEU A 19 -6.74 1.48 -1.62
N ILE A 20 -6.49 0.99 -0.41
CA ILE A 20 -7.50 1.01 0.66
C ILE A 20 -7.64 2.42 1.23
N ALA A 21 -6.53 3.13 1.39
CA ALA A 21 -6.52 4.45 1.98
C ALA A 21 -7.16 5.51 1.08
N ALA A 22 -7.02 5.39 -0.25
CA ALA A 22 -7.56 6.37 -1.19
C ALA A 22 -9.08 6.59 -1.00
N PRO A 23 -9.93 5.56 -1.08
CA PRO A 23 -11.37 5.73 -0.88
C PRO A 23 -11.70 6.13 0.56
N PHE A 24 -10.91 5.65 1.52
CA PHE A 24 -11.13 5.99 2.92
C PHE A 24 -10.85 7.47 3.17
N ALA A 25 -9.80 8.01 2.57
CA ALA A 25 -9.46 9.42 2.69
C ALA A 25 -10.54 10.32 2.08
N VAL A 26 -11.09 9.92 0.93
CA VAL A 26 -12.18 10.66 0.29
C VAL A 26 -13.41 10.70 1.19
N ARG A 27 -13.76 9.59 1.81
CA ARG A 27 -14.89 9.52 2.74
C ARG A 27 -14.67 10.38 3.97
N ALA A 28 -13.45 10.39 4.49
CA ALA A 28 -13.12 11.18 5.68
C ALA A 28 -13.18 12.67 5.41
N LEU A 29 -12.89 13.10 4.18
CA LEU A 29 -12.94 14.50 3.79
C LEU A 29 -14.36 14.97 3.43
N ARG A 30 -15.26 14.05 3.22
CA ARG A 30 -16.66 14.37 3.01
C ARG A 30 -17.40 14.41 4.31
#